data_d4761e8613668b019ba1b3ec89e314f9
#
_entry.id   d4761e8613668b019ba1b3ec89e314f9
#
_cell.length_a   1.000
_cell.length_b   1.000
_cell.length_c   1.000
_cell.angle_alpha   90.00
_cell.angle_beta   90.00
_cell.angle_gamma   90.00
#
_symmetry.space_group_name_H-M   'P 1'
#
loop_
_entity.id
_entity.type
_entity.pdbx_description
1 polymer ?
#
loop_
_entity_poly.entity_id
_entity_poly.type
_entity_poly.pdbx_seq_one_letter_code
_entity_poly.pdbx_strand_id
1 'polypeptide(L)'
;MIVFASDVHLGLRKGDPAERERRFVGWLRGLSLSKGDSLFLLGDIWDFWYEYKYVVPKDGVRVIAALLDLMDRGVEVYFAPGNHDLWCFHWFEELGMHKIDPQPAVFNLEGKKFMVAHGDGLGNDKKSFLFLRRIFHSKFCQALFSTLHPRLAFGFALRWSDGNRRTHGHYVWKGKQERLYQYACSQPSDIEYFIFGHFHTPVDETLPSGARLIILDDWIDGGTPSFTL
;
A
#
# COMPACT_ATOMS: atom_id res chain seq x y z
N MET A 1 -4.91 -15.76 12.14
CA MET A 1 -3.77 -15.49 11.20
C MET A 1 -3.91 -14.07 10.66
N ILE A 2 -2.81 -13.33 10.57
CA ILE A 2 -2.77 -11.96 10.07
C ILE A 2 -1.73 -11.90 8.96
N VAL A 3 -2.14 -11.44 7.76
CA VAL A 3 -1.27 -11.41 6.57
C VAL A 3 -1.15 -9.98 6.06
N PHE A 4 0.06 -9.59 5.66
CA PHE A 4 0.36 -8.26 5.15
C PHE A 4 1.03 -8.34 3.77
N ALA A 5 0.62 -7.47 2.85
CA ALA A 5 1.26 -7.28 1.55
C ALA A 5 1.18 -5.81 1.14
N SER A 6 2.09 -5.35 0.30
CA SER A 6 2.13 -4.00 -0.28
C SER A 6 2.84 -3.98 -1.63
N ASP A 7 2.85 -2.84 -2.29
CA ASP A 7 3.73 -2.52 -3.43
C ASP A 7 3.62 -3.52 -4.59
N VAL A 8 2.39 -3.92 -4.93
CA VAL A 8 2.13 -4.85 -6.06
C VAL A 8 2.25 -4.14 -7.40
N HIS A 9 1.86 -2.86 -7.46
CA HIS A 9 1.89 -2.01 -8.65
C HIS A 9 1.21 -2.65 -9.87
N LEU A 10 -0.05 -3.07 -9.71
CA LEU A 10 -0.88 -3.57 -10.81
C LEU A 10 -1.02 -2.50 -11.90
N GLY A 11 -0.82 -2.89 -13.15
CA GLY A 11 -0.83 -1.97 -14.29
C GLY A 11 0.52 -1.34 -14.62
N LEU A 12 1.53 -1.42 -13.74
CA LEU A 12 2.90 -0.97 -14.05
C LEU A 12 3.48 -1.77 -15.22
N ARG A 13 3.99 -1.06 -16.23
CA ARG A 13 4.52 -1.65 -17.47
C ARG A 13 5.94 -2.20 -17.37
N LYS A 14 6.61 -2.08 -16.23
CA LYS A 14 7.91 -2.72 -15.99
C LYS A 14 7.72 -4.23 -15.82
N GLY A 15 8.55 -5.04 -16.48
CA GLY A 15 8.43 -6.50 -16.50
C GLY A 15 7.19 -7.00 -17.25
N ASP A 16 6.58 -8.08 -16.79
CA ASP A 16 5.31 -8.59 -17.30
C ASP A 16 4.16 -8.28 -16.33
N PRO A 17 3.33 -7.25 -16.64
CA PRO A 17 2.20 -6.89 -15.79
C PRO A 17 1.16 -8.00 -15.60
N ALA A 18 0.94 -8.79 -16.66
CA ALA A 18 -0.04 -9.89 -16.61
C ALA A 18 0.46 -11.05 -15.74
N GLU A 19 1.77 -11.33 -15.76
CA GLU A 19 2.38 -12.32 -14.88
C GLU A 19 2.33 -11.86 -13.41
N ARG A 20 2.60 -10.59 -13.15
CA ARG A 20 2.49 -10.01 -11.81
C ARG A 20 1.07 -10.13 -11.25
N GLU A 21 0.05 -9.78 -12.06
CA GLU A 21 -1.35 -9.95 -11.66
C GLU A 21 -1.67 -11.43 -11.39
N ARG A 22 -1.26 -12.35 -12.28
CA ARG A 22 -1.48 -13.80 -12.08
C ARG A 22 -0.83 -14.31 -10.80
N ARG A 23 0.40 -13.89 -10.52
CA ARG A 23 1.16 -14.29 -9.33
C ARG A 23 0.47 -13.77 -8.06
N PHE A 24 0.05 -12.52 -8.02
CA PHE A 24 -0.66 -11.95 -6.87
C PHE A 24 -2.02 -12.62 -6.65
N VAL A 25 -2.80 -12.84 -7.71
CA VAL A 25 -4.07 -13.59 -7.65
C VAL A 25 -3.84 -15.02 -7.17
N GLY A 26 -2.80 -15.70 -7.68
CA GLY A 26 -2.43 -17.06 -7.24
C GLY A 26 -2.08 -17.10 -5.75
N TRP A 27 -1.34 -16.10 -5.28
CA TRP A 27 -1.01 -15.97 -3.86
C TRP A 27 -2.27 -15.72 -3.03
N LEU A 28 -3.12 -14.76 -3.37
CA LEU A 28 -4.38 -14.50 -2.66
C LEU A 28 -5.26 -15.74 -2.53
N ARG A 29 -5.41 -16.49 -3.62
CA ARG A 29 -6.21 -17.71 -3.65
C ARG A 29 -5.55 -18.87 -2.89
N GLY A 30 -4.24 -18.88 -2.79
CA GLY A 30 -3.46 -19.85 -2.03
C GLY A 30 -3.44 -19.60 -0.53
N LEU A 31 -3.90 -18.44 -0.06
CA LEU A 31 -3.98 -18.14 1.36
C LEU A 31 -5.02 -19.02 2.06
N SER A 32 -4.58 -19.75 3.08
CA SER A 32 -5.45 -20.57 3.94
C SER A 32 -6.16 -19.71 5.00
N LEU A 33 -6.73 -18.57 4.59
CA LEU A 33 -7.47 -17.67 5.46
C LEU A 33 -8.93 -18.06 5.54
N SER A 34 -9.52 -17.83 6.71
CA SER A 34 -10.91 -18.15 7.04
C SER A 34 -11.54 -17.03 7.90
N LYS A 35 -12.77 -17.23 8.32
CA LYS A 35 -13.48 -16.28 9.18
C LYS A 35 -12.69 -15.96 10.44
N GLY A 36 -12.47 -14.66 10.67
CA GLY A 36 -11.72 -14.10 11.79
C GLY A 36 -10.24 -13.88 11.51
N ASP A 37 -9.73 -14.34 10.35
CA ASP A 37 -8.40 -13.96 9.86
C ASP A 37 -8.44 -12.60 9.17
N SER A 38 -7.29 -11.94 9.07
CA SER A 38 -7.17 -10.59 8.51
C SER A 38 -6.09 -10.50 7.43
N LEU A 39 -6.42 -9.80 6.34
CA LEU A 39 -5.48 -9.42 5.29
C LEU A 39 -5.31 -7.92 5.25
N PHE A 40 -4.09 -7.42 5.39
CA PHE A 40 -3.73 -6.02 5.28
C PHE A 40 -3.00 -5.75 3.97
N LEU A 41 -3.58 -4.91 3.13
CA LEU A 41 -2.97 -4.37 1.91
C LEU A 41 -2.47 -2.96 2.20
N LEU A 42 -1.15 -2.80 2.32
CA LEU A 42 -0.53 -1.56 2.80
C LEU A 42 -0.08 -0.64 1.66
N GLY A 43 -0.96 -0.42 0.69
CA GLY A 43 -0.81 0.59 -0.36
C GLY A 43 0.04 0.17 -1.55
N ASP A 44 -0.03 1.01 -2.59
CA ASP A 44 0.62 0.80 -3.89
C ASP A 44 0.29 -0.59 -4.50
N ILE A 45 -0.95 -1.06 -4.24
CA ILE A 45 -1.47 -2.27 -4.87
C ILE A 45 -1.69 -2.01 -6.36
N TRP A 46 -2.12 -0.80 -6.72
CA TRP A 46 -2.21 -0.33 -8.11
C TRP A 46 -1.12 0.71 -8.39
N ASP A 47 -0.56 0.67 -9.59
CA ASP A 47 0.44 1.66 -10.03
C ASP A 47 -0.14 3.06 -10.26
N PHE A 48 -1.43 3.11 -10.49
CA PHE A 48 -2.24 4.32 -10.47
C PHE A 48 -3.70 3.97 -10.26
N TRP A 49 -4.34 4.66 -9.31
CA TRP A 49 -5.77 4.57 -9.05
C TRP A 49 -6.38 5.96 -8.99
N TYR A 50 -7.45 6.15 -9.77
CA TYR A 50 -8.36 7.28 -9.60
C TYR A 50 -9.79 6.76 -9.71
N GLU A 51 -10.56 6.96 -8.66
CA GLU A 51 -11.96 6.59 -8.58
C GLU A 51 -12.82 7.72 -9.16
N TYR A 52 -13.28 7.54 -10.40
CA TYR A 52 -14.31 8.38 -10.99
C TYR A 52 -15.68 7.96 -10.47
N LYS A 53 -16.66 8.85 -10.57
CA LYS A 53 -18.02 8.57 -10.08
C LYS A 53 -18.64 7.25 -10.61
N TYR A 54 -18.32 6.85 -11.83
CA TYR A 54 -18.91 5.68 -12.50
C TYR A 54 -17.87 4.78 -13.16
N VAL A 55 -16.59 5.05 -12.99
CA VAL A 55 -15.51 4.32 -13.67
C VAL A 55 -14.35 4.13 -12.72
N VAL A 56 -13.86 2.91 -12.64
CA VAL A 56 -12.63 2.55 -11.93
C VAL A 56 -11.60 1.98 -12.92
N PRO A 57 -10.31 1.96 -12.55
CA PRO A 57 -9.27 1.31 -13.36
C PRO A 57 -9.62 -0.15 -13.66
N LYS A 58 -9.35 -0.59 -14.87
CA LYS A 58 -9.57 -1.98 -15.30
C LYS A 58 -8.48 -2.94 -14.87
N ASP A 59 -7.30 -2.41 -14.54
CA ASP A 59 -6.16 -3.23 -14.13
C ASP A 59 -6.43 -3.82 -12.74
N GLY A 60 -6.15 -5.11 -12.55
CA GLY A 60 -6.38 -5.79 -11.27
C GLY A 60 -7.81 -6.26 -11.01
N VAL A 61 -8.69 -6.32 -12.01
CA VAL A 61 -10.07 -6.85 -11.84
C VAL A 61 -10.07 -8.26 -11.26
N ARG A 62 -9.12 -9.11 -11.65
CA ARG A 62 -8.97 -10.46 -11.09
C ARG A 62 -8.52 -10.45 -9.63
N VAL A 63 -7.75 -9.43 -9.23
CA VAL A 63 -7.35 -9.22 -7.84
C VAL A 63 -8.57 -8.84 -7.02
N ILE A 64 -9.40 -7.91 -7.50
CA ILE A 64 -10.66 -7.56 -6.84
C ILE A 64 -11.54 -8.80 -6.65
N ALA A 65 -11.71 -9.63 -7.67
CA ALA A 65 -12.47 -10.87 -7.56
C ALA A 65 -11.89 -11.82 -6.48
N ALA A 66 -10.56 -11.96 -6.41
CA ALA A 66 -9.93 -12.80 -5.40
C ALA A 66 -10.08 -12.23 -3.97
N LEU A 67 -10.10 -10.89 -3.83
CA LEU A 67 -10.37 -10.24 -2.54
C LEU A 67 -11.83 -10.42 -2.12
N LEU A 68 -12.78 -10.32 -3.06
CA LEU A 68 -14.20 -10.64 -2.80
C LEU A 68 -14.36 -12.10 -2.36
N ASP A 69 -13.71 -13.05 -3.05
CA ASP A 69 -13.71 -14.47 -2.66
C ASP A 69 -13.19 -14.69 -1.22
N LEU A 70 -12.21 -13.89 -0.77
CA LEU A 70 -11.69 -13.92 0.62
C LEU A 70 -12.72 -13.37 1.60
N MET A 71 -13.32 -12.21 1.30
CA MET A 71 -14.34 -11.59 2.14
C MET A 71 -15.59 -12.45 2.27
N ASP A 72 -16.02 -13.13 1.19
CA ASP A 72 -17.13 -14.10 1.22
C ASP A 72 -16.86 -15.28 2.15
N ARG A 73 -15.58 -15.61 2.38
CA ARG A 73 -15.15 -16.61 3.38
C ARG A 73 -15.07 -16.03 4.81
N GLY A 74 -15.39 -14.75 5.00
CA GLY A 74 -15.37 -14.05 6.29
C GLY A 74 -13.99 -13.55 6.71
N VAL A 75 -13.06 -13.38 5.78
CA VAL A 75 -11.76 -12.73 6.01
C VAL A 75 -11.95 -11.21 6.05
N GLU A 76 -11.39 -10.56 7.07
CA GLU A 76 -11.39 -9.11 7.18
C GLU A 76 -10.27 -8.53 6.29
N VAL A 77 -10.64 -7.79 5.25
CA VAL A 77 -9.68 -7.18 4.33
C VAL A 77 -9.54 -5.70 4.62
N TYR A 78 -8.32 -5.28 4.98
CA TYR A 78 -7.94 -3.90 5.26
C TYR A 78 -7.12 -3.33 4.10
N PHE A 79 -7.40 -2.08 3.71
CA PHE A 79 -6.67 -1.39 2.65
C PHE A 79 -6.20 -0.01 3.12
N ALA A 80 -4.89 0.18 3.19
CA ALA A 80 -4.26 1.47 3.42
C ALA A 80 -3.82 2.03 2.06
N PRO A 81 -4.35 3.18 1.59
CA PRO A 81 -3.88 3.77 0.33
C PRO A 81 -2.41 4.14 0.38
N GLY A 82 -1.66 3.82 -0.68
CA GLY A 82 -0.31 4.31 -0.90
C GLY A 82 -0.30 5.61 -1.71
N ASN A 83 0.87 6.03 -2.15
CA ASN A 83 1.00 7.25 -2.95
C ASN A 83 0.60 7.07 -4.42
N HIS A 84 0.56 5.85 -4.94
CA HIS A 84 0.11 5.52 -6.29
C HIS A 84 -1.41 5.28 -6.37
N ASP A 85 -2.02 4.75 -5.34
CA ASP A 85 -3.45 4.47 -5.28
C ASP A 85 -4.21 5.33 -4.24
N LEU A 86 -3.65 6.53 -3.97
CA LEU A 86 -4.19 7.50 -3.01
C LEU A 86 -5.63 7.94 -3.31
N TRP A 87 -6.01 7.99 -4.58
CA TRP A 87 -7.31 8.52 -5.00
C TRP A 87 -8.38 7.44 -5.11
N CYS A 88 -8.37 6.52 -4.11
CA CYS A 88 -9.46 5.63 -3.80
C CYS A 88 -10.35 6.28 -2.73
N PHE A 89 -11.60 6.59 -3.06
CA PHE A 89 -12.45 7.35 -2.16
C PHE A 89 -13.37 6.46 -1.32
N HIS A 90 -14.33 5.77 -1.95
CA HIS A 90 -15.35 4.99 -1.26
C HIS A 90 -15.56 3.58 -1.83
N TRP A 91 -15.12 3.34 -3.06
CA TRP A 91 -15.46 2.11 -3.78
C TRP A 91 -14.95 0.85 -3.09
N PHE A 92 -13.76 0.87 -2.49
CA PHE A 92 -13.27 -0.30 -1.74
C PHE A 92 -14.09 -0.57 -0.48
N GLU A 93 -14.58 0.48 0.19
CA GLU A 93 -15.49 0.35 1.33
C GLU A 93 -16.88 -0.16 0.90
N GLU A 94 -17.37 0.28 -0.27
CA GLU A 94 -18.61 -0.23 -0.88
C GLU A 94 -18.50 -1.72 -1.24
N LEU A 95 -17.31 -2.23 -1.53
CA LEU A 95 -17.03 -3.66 -1.74
C LEU A 95 -16.91 -4.44 -0.43
N GLY A 96 -16.86 -3.78 0.74
CA GLY A 96 -16.74 -4.42 2.05
C GLY A 96 -15.34 -4.43 2.63
N MET A 97 -14.36 -3.75 2.03
CA MET A 97 -13.02 -3.60 2.61
C MET A 97 -13.00 -2.51 3.68
N HIS A 98 -12.13 -2.66 4.68
CA HIS A 98 -11.88 -1.65 5.70
C HIS A 98 -10.76 -0.71 5.26
N LYS A 99 -11.10 0.52 4.86
CA LYS A 99 -10.10 1.52 4.49
C LYS A 99 -9.37 2.05 5.71
N ILE A 100 -8.04 2.07 5.68
CA ILE A 100 -7.17 2.65 6.71
C ILE A 100 -6.83 4.10 6.30
N ASP A 101 -7.62 5.04 6.78
CA ASP A 101 -7.43 6.48 6.58
C ASP A 101 -8.07 7.23 7.77
N PRO A 102 -7.31 7.97 8.59
CA PRO A 102 -5.91 8.38 8.39
C PRO A 102 -4.86 7.30 8.69
N GLN A 103 -3.66 7.50 8.15
CA GLN A 103 -2.48 6.68 8.42
C GLN A 103 -1.43 7.50 9.19
N PRO A 104 -0.61 6.85 10.07
CA PRO A 104 -0.67 5.43 10.40
C PRO A 104 -1.85 5.09 11.32
N ALA A 105 -2.26 3.83 11.35
CA ALA A 105 -3.26 3.32 12.26
C ALA A 105 -2.69 2.26 13.20
N VAL A 106 -3.25 2.18 14.40
CA VAL A 106 -2.85 1.19 15.41
C VAL A 106 -3.96 0.16 15.59
N PHE A 107 -3.61 -1.10 15.50
CA PHE A 107 -4.50 -2.23 15.71
C PHE A 107 -4.03 -3.07 16.90
N ASN A 108 -5.00 -3.64 17.62
CA ASN A 108 -4.72 -4.67 18.62
C ASN A 108 -5.26 -6.01 18.06
N LEU A 109 -4.35 -6.85 17.62
CA LEU A 109 -4.65 -8.11 16.96
C LEU A 109 -3.95 -9.24 17.72
N GLU A 110 -4.73 -10.25 18.13
CA GLU A 110 -4.20 -11.40 18.90
C GLU A 110 -3.42 -10.97 20.17
N GLY A 111 -3.85 -9.86 20.81
CA GLY A 111 -3.22 -9.33 22.01
C GLY A 111 -1.93 -8.53 21.78
N LYS A 112 -1.52 -8.31 20.54
CA LYS A 112 -0.34 -7.53 20.16
C LYS A 112 -0.73 -6.22 19.48
N LYS A 113 0.06 -5.17 19.68
CA LYS A 113 -0.16 -3.87 19.07
C LYS A 113 0.67 -3.69 17.81
N PHE A 114 -0.02 -3.41 16.72
CA PHE A 114 0.54 -3.17 15.39
C PHE A 114 0.30 -1.74 14.97
N MET A 115 1.34 -1.03 14.54
CA MET A 115 1.20 0.22 13.80
C MET A 115 1.44 -0.08 12.32
N VAL A 116 0.43 0.22 11.50
CA VAL A 116 0.47 -0.07 10.06
C VAL A 116 0.24 1.19 9.25
N ALA A 117 0.92 1.29 8.11
CA ALA A 117 0.73 2.34 7.11
C ALA A 117 1.37 1.91 5.79
N HIS A 118 1.11 2.66 4.71
CA HIS A 118 1.94 2.52 3.52
C HIS A 118 3.40 2.93 3.81
N GLY A 119 3.61 4.02 4.51
CA GLY A 119 4.96 4.45 4.91
C GLY A 119 5.43 5.75 4.25
N ASP A 120 4.76 6.19 3.18
CA ASP A 120 5.07 7.42 2.49
C ASP A 120 4.94 8.65 3.42
N GLY A 121 6.02 9.40 3.54
CA GLY A 121 6.05 10.64 4.29
C GLY A 121 6.11 10.52 5.80
N LEU A 122 6.11 9.32 6.38
CA LEU A 122 6.33 9.16 7.83
C LEU A 122 7.74 9.65 8.21
N GLY A 123 7.80 10.55 9.19
CA GLY A 123 9.05 11.22 9.59
C GLY A 123 9.60 12.23 8.56
N ASN A 124 8.91 12.48 7.45
CA ASN A 124 9.37 13.44 6.43
C ASN A 124 8.88 14.84 6.71
N ASP A 125 9.84 15.76 6.92
CA ASP A 125 9.63 17.18 7.23
C ASP A 125 9.97 18.12 6.04
N LYS A 126 10.37 17.59 4.88
CA LYS A 126 10.73 18.40 3.71
C LYS A 126 9.51 19.19 3.23
N LYS A 127 9.63 20.54 3.21
CA LYS A 127 8.53 21.44 2.81
C LYS A 127 8.01 21.16 1.41
N SER A 128 8.88 20.82 0.45
CA SER A 128 8.47 20.48 -0.93
C SER A 128 7.62 19.23 -0.99
N PHE A 129 7.95 18.20 -0.21
CA PHE A 129 7.18 16.99 -0.10
C PHE A 129 5.81 17.25 0.54
N LEU A 130 5.78 17.97 1.66
CA LEU A 130 4.54 18.33 2.35
C LEU A 130 3.62 19.18 1.47
N PHE A 131 4.18 20.09 0.67
CA PHE A 131 3.43 20.90 -0.28
C PHE A 131 2.79 20.03 -1.38
N LEU A 132 3.57 19.12 -1.97
CA LEU A 132 3.06 18.19 -2.99
C LEU A 132 1.98 17.27 -2.42
N ARG A 133 2.21 16.71 -1.24
CA ARG A 133 1.23 15.88 -0.52
C ARG A 133 -0.08 16.67 -0.30
N ARG A 134 0.01 17.94 0.11
CA ARG A 134 -1.17 18.81 0.29
C ARG A 134 -1.96 18.99 -1.02
N ILE A 135 -1.30 19.10 -2.17
CA ILE A 135 -1.96 19.16 -3.48
C ILE A 135 -2.71 17.86 -3.75
N PHE A 136 -2.08 16.71 -3.59
CA PHE A 136 -2.71 15.41 -3.86
C PHE A 136 -3.87 15.09 -2.91
N HIS A 137 -3.82 15.56 -1.67
CA HIS A 137 -4.93 15.42 -0.70
C HIS A 137 -6.00 16.53 -0.83
N SER A 138 -5.78 17.55 -1.66
CA SER A 138 -6.76 18.62 -1.84
C SER A 138 -7.98 18.14 -2.62
N LYS A 139 -9.15 18.19 -1.99
CA LYS A 139 -10.43 17.85 -2.64
C LYS A 139 -10.69 18.69 -3.88
N PHE A 140 -10.26 19.97 -3.89
CA PHE A 140 -10.37 20.83 -5.05
C PHE A 140 -9.50 20.32 -6.21
N CYS A 141 -8.24 19.97 -5.95
CA CYS A 141 -7.35 19.41 -6.99
C CYS A 141 -7.85 18.06 -7.49
N GLN A 142 -8.39 17.22 -6.61
CA GLN A 142 -9.01 15.94 -6.95
C GLN A 142 -10.24 16.16 -7.86
N ALA A 143 -11.12 17.11 -7.50
CA ALA A 143 -12.29 17.46 -8.32
C ALA A 143 -11.87 18.01 -9.69
N LEU A 144 -10.85 18.88 -9.75
CA LEU A 144 -10.31 19.36 -11.01
C LEU A 144 -9.74 18.23 -11.87
N PHE A 145 -9.01 17.29 -11.25
CA PHE A 145 -8.47 16.11 -11.95
C PHE A 145 -9.61 15.21 -12.50
N SER A 146 -10.73 15.11 -11.79
CA SER A 146 -11.90 14.33 -12.24
C SER A 146 -12.51 14.79 -13.55
N THR A 147 -12.28 16.06 -13.94
CA THR A 147 -12.76 16.62 -15.22
C THR A 147 -11.95 16.15 -16.42
N LEU A 148 -10.74 15.59 -16.18
CA LEU A 148 -9.91 15.04 -17.24
C LEU A 148 -10.50 13.73 -17.75
N HIS A 149 -10.56 13.59 -19.06
CA HIS A 149 -10.93 12.30 -19.65
C HIS A 149 -9.99 11.20 -19.15
N PRO A 150 -10.48 10.01 -18.70
CA PRO A 150 -9.65 8.95 -18.13
C PRO A 150 -8.41 8.60 -18.95
N ARG A 151 -8.51 8.58 -20.28
CA ARG A 151 -7.38 8.32 -21.18
C ARG A 151 -6.22 9.31 -20.98
N LEU A 152 -6.52 10.59 -20.73
CA LEU A 152 -5.51 11.63 -20.53
C LEU A 152 -4.95 11.54 -19.10
N ALA A 153 -5.82 11.36 -18.13
CA ALA A 153 -5.47 11.22 -16.72
C ALA A 153 -4.51 10.04 -16.49
N PHE A 154 -4.87 8.86 -16.99
CA PHE A 154 -4.02 7.66 -16.91
C PHE A 154 -2.73 7.83 -17.71
N GLY A 155 -2.80 8.42 -18.92
CA GLY A 155 -1.62 8.68 -19.72
C GLY A 155 -0.61 9.60 -19.03
N PHE A 156 -1.08 10.62 -18.34
CA PHE A 156 -0.26 11.53 -17.55
C PHE A 156 0.33 10.82 -16.32
N ALA A 157 -0.51 10.15 -15.53
CA ALA A 157 -0.10 9.52 -14.28
C ALA A 157 0.94 8.39 -14.51
N LEU A 158 0.72 7.53 -15.49
CA LEU A 158 1.68 6.47 -15.83
C LEU A 158 3.03 7.03 -16.32
N ARG A 159 3.01 8.12 -17.12
CA ARG A 159 4.27 8.79 -17.51
C ARG A 159 4.99 9.42 -16.34
N TRP A 160 4.25 10.01 -15.40
CA TRP A 160 4.81 10.57 -14.18
C TRP A 160 5.46 9.48 -13.31
N SER A 161 4.77 8.37 -13.09
CA SER A 161 5.28 7.20 -12.37
C SER A 161 6.56 6.66 -13.00
N ASP A 162 6.56 6.42 -14.32
CA ASP A 162 7.73 5.94 -15.07
C ASP A 162 8.92 6.92 -14.97
N GLY A 163 8.65 8.22 -15.03
CA GLY A 163 9.68 9.26 -14.90
C GLY A 163 10.36 9.24 -13.54
N ASN A 164 9.60 9.15 -12.47
CA ASN A 164 10.13 9.10 -11.11
C ASN A 164 10.99 7.86 -10.86
N ARG A 165 10.59 6.69 -11.36
CA ARG A 165 11.36 5.44 -11.21
C ARG A 165 12.71 5.48 -11.92
N ARG A 166 12.78 6.11 -13.10
CA ARG A 166 14.05 6.25 -13.85
C ARG A 166 15.07 7.13 -13.13
N THR A 167 14.59 8.10 -12.34
CA THR A 167 15.46 9.05 -11.65
C THR A 167 15.91 8.58 -10.27
N HIS A 168 15.20 7.67 -9.61
CA HIS A 168 15.47 7.32 -8.22
C HIS A 168 16.15 5.96 -8.00
N GLY A 169 16.33 5.12 -9.03
CA GLY A 169 17.02 3.82 -8.92
C GLY A 169 16.48 2.90 -7.83
N HIS A 170 17.23 1.84 -7.49
CA HIS A 170 16.92 1.01 -6.34
C HIS A 170 17.21 1.75 -5.04
N TYR A 171 16.24 1.79 -4.15
CA TYR A 171 16.42 2.38 -2.84
C TYR A 171 17.32 1.48 -1.98
N VAL A 172 18.27 2.09 -1.26
CA VAL A 172 19.14 1.41 -0.32
C VAL A 172 18.75 1.83 1.09
N TRP A 173 18.32 0.89 1.90
CA TRP A 173 17.96 1.13 3.30
C TRP A 173 19.19 1.57 4.10
N LYS A 174 19.06 2.69 4.85
CA LYS A 174 20.16 3.31 5.61
C LYS A 174 20.10 2.98 7.10
N GLY A 175 19.31 1.98 7.48
CA GLY A 175 19.16 1.51 8.85
C GLY A 175 18.73 2.65 9.79
N LYS A 176 19.42 2.81 10.91
CA LYS A 176 19.09 3.81 11.95
C LYS A 176 19.06 5.27 11.47
N GLN A 177 19.63 5.58 10.30
CA GLN A 177 19.61 6.93 9.73
C GLN A 177 18.33 7.21 8.95
N GLU A 178 17.51 6.17 8.68
CA GLU A 178 16.24 6.36 8.00
C GLU A 178 15.24 7.12 8.85
N ARG A 179 14.53 8.04 8.22
CA ARG A 179 13.49 8.81 8.90
C ARG A 179 12.36 7.94 9.41
N LEU A 180 12.00 6.91 8.66
CA LEU A 180 10.99 5.94 9.06
C LEU A 180 11.44 5.14 10.29
N TYR A 181 12.72 4.74 10.36
CA TYR A 181 13.28 4.10 11.55
C TYR A 181 13.19 5.02 12.78
N GLN A 182 13.63 6.28 12.61
CA GLN A 182 13.57 7.27 13.69
C GLN A 182 12.13 7.58 14.11
N TYR A 183 11.23 7.64 13.14
CA TYR A 183 9.80 7.77 13.41
C TYR A 183 9.28 6.62 14.26
N ALA A 184 9.56 5.36 13.87
CA ALA A 184 9.16 4.19 14.65
C ALA A 184 9.74 4.19 16.07
N CYS A 185 11.01 4.59 16.23
CA CYS A 185 11.63 4.74 17.55
C CYS A 185 10.99 5.83 18.42
N SER A 186 10.32 6.82 17.84
CA SER A 186 9.66 7.92 18.56
C SER A 186 8.23 7.58 19.01
N GLN A 187 7.69 6.45 18.56
CA GLN A 187 6.33 6.04 18.89
C GLN A 187 6.23 5.41 20.30
N PRO A 188 5.01 5.27 20.85
CA PRO A 188 4.81 4.64 22.15
C PRO A 188 5.45 3.25 22.23
N SER A 189 6.07 2.95 23.37
CA SER A 189 6.83 1.71 23.59
C SER A 189 5.96 0.45 23.72
N ASP A 190 4.65 0.59 23.77
CA ASP A 190 3.69 -0.50 23.84
C ASP A 190 3.30 -1.03 22.43
N ILE A 191 3.81 -0.42 21.34
CA ILE A 191 3.69 -0.95 20.00
C ILE A 191 4.76 -2.03 19.80
N GLU A 192 4.32 -3.23 19.42
CA GLU A 192 5.20 -4.39 19.24
C GLU A 192 5.66 -4.57 17.79
N TYR A 193 4.82 -4.16 16.84
CA TYR A 193 5.09 -4.30 15.40
C TYR A 193 4.82 -3.00 14.66
N PHE A 194 5.79 -2.58 13.85
CA PHE A 194 5.66 -1.53 12.85
C PHE A 194 5.75 -2.18 11.47
N ILE A 195 4.67 -2.11 10.67
CA ILE A 195 4.63 -2.78 9.36
C ILE A 195 4.30 -1.75 8.29
N PHE A 196 5.22 -1.58 7.33
CA PHE A 196 5.15 -0.57 6.29
C PHE A 196 5.53 -1.16 4.91
N GLY A 197 5.13 -0.49 3.83
CA GLY A 197 5.57 -0.71 2.46
C GLY A 197 6.48 0.40 1.95
N HIS A 198 6.27 0.85 0.70
CA HIS A 198 6.80 2.05 0.06
C HIS A 198 8.27 2.01 -0.37
N PHE A 199 9.14 1.38 0.38
CA PHE A 199 10.60 1.44 0.15
C PHE A 199 11.12 0.42 -0.86
N HIS A 200 10.30 -0.55 -1.25
CA HIS A 200 10.69 -1.63 -2.17
C HIS A 200 12.00 -2.32 -1.77
N THR A 201 12.21 -2.45 -0.48
CA THR A 201 13.42 -3.05 0.10
C THR A 201 13.02 -3.74 1.40
N PRO A 202 13.14 -5.08 1.49
CA PRO A 202 12.69 -5.81 2.66
C PRO A 202 13.58 -5.49 3.86
N VAL A 203 12.94 -5.15 4.98
CA VAL A 203 13.60 -4.89 6.26
C VAL A 203 12.90 -5.66 7.36
N ASP A 204 13.67 -6.25 8.25
CA ASP A 204 13.20 -6.86 9.49
C ASP A 204 14.21 -6.56 10.59
N GLU A 205 13.97 -5.48 11.33
CA GLU A 205 14.87 -4.98 12.36
C GLU A 205 14.18 -4.93 13.72
N THR A 206 14.92 -5.22 14.79
CA THR A 206 14.46 -5.00 16.16
C THR A 206 14.85 -3.59 16.61
N LEU A 207 13.87 -2.80 17.01
CA LEU A 207 14.06 -1.46 17.53
C LEU A 207 14.60 -1.49 18.97
N PRO A 208 15.17 -0.37 19.48
CA PRO A 208 15.65 -0.29 20.87
C PRO A 208 14.57 -0.57 21.93
N SER A 209 13.30 -0.38 21.59
CA SER A 209 12.15 -0.72 22.46
C SER A 209 11.86 -2.23 22.55
N GLY A 210 12.48 -3.04 21.68
CA GLY A 210 12.15 -4.45 21.48
C GLY A 210 11.09 -4.70 20.41
N ALA A 211 10.44 -3.66 19.88
CA ALA A 211 9.48 -3.78 18.78
C ALA A 211 10.16 -4.21 17.48
N ARG A 212 9.42 -4.90 16.60
CA ARG A 212 9.89 -5.23 15.25
C ARG A 212 9.46 -4.18 14.24
N LEU A 213 10.41 -3.69 13.46
CA LEU A 213 10.18 -2.85 12.29
C LEU A 213 10.29 -3.73 11.04
N ILE A 214 9.18 -3.86 10.31
CA ILE A 214 9.07 -4.65 9.10
C ILE A 214 8.72 -3.72 7.95
N ILE A 215 9.52 -3.73 6.89
CA ILE A 215 9.21 -3.09 5.62
C ILE A 215 9.03 -4.20 4.59
N LEU A 216 7.87 -4.19 3.94
CA LEU A 216 7.53 -5.16 2.92
C LEU A 216 8.26 -4.84 1.61
N ASP A 217 8.64 -5.88 0.89
CA ASP A 217 9.21 -5.76 -0.44
C ASP A 217 8.11 -5.60 -1.50
N ASP A 218 8.51 -5.27 -2.74
CA ASP A 218 7.61 -5.15 -3.87
C ASP A 218 7.40 -6.46 -4.64
N TRP A 219 6.39 -6.48 -5.49
CA TRP A 219 6.04 -7.60 -6.37
C TRP A 219 6.57 -7.42 -7.81
N ILE A 220 7.40 -6.39 -8.07
CA ILE A 220 7.77 -5.98 -9.42
C ILE A 220 8.70 -7.01 -10.09
N ASP A 221 9.77 -7.39 -9.40
CA ASP A 221 10.84 -8.18 -9.97
C ASP A 221 10.72 -9.69 -9.64
N GLY A 222 9.57 -10.16 -9.21
CA GLY A 222 9.29 -11.57 -8.90
C GLY A 222 9.00 -11.83 -7.43
N GLY A 223 8.83 -13.09 -7.05
CA GLY A 223 8.51 -13.47 -5.67
C GLY A 223 7.05 -13.21 -5.26
N THR A 224 6.77 -13.49 -4.01
CA THR A 224 5.48 -13.26 -3.34
C THR A 224 5.75 -12.65 -1.95
N PRO A 225 6.32 -11.43 -1.90
CA PRO A 225 6.69 -10.81 -0.63
C PRO A 225 5.45 -10.54 0.21
N SER A 226 5.43 -11.13 1.39
CA SER A 226 4.37 -10.96 2.37
C SER A 226 4.91 -11.24 3.76
N PHE A 227 4.22 -10.71 4.77
CA PHE A 227 4.51 -11.00 6.16
C PHE A 227 3.29 -11.66 6.80
N THR A 228 3.49 -12.68 7.60
CA THR A 228 2.41 -13.46 8.24
C THR A 228 2.72 -13.67 9.71
N LEU A 229 1.70 -13.53 10.55
CA LEU A 229 1.68 -13.84 11.97
C LEU A 229 0.52 -14.76 12.30
#